data_e050211ea778c02322d883a298d970a3
#
_entry.id   e050211ea778c02322d883a298d970a3
#
_cell.length_a   1.000
_cell.length_b   1.000
_cell.length_c   1.000
_cell.angle_alpha   90.00
_cell.angle_beta   90.00
_cell.angle_gamma   90.00
#
_symmetry.space_group_name_H-M   'P 1'
#
loop_
_entity.id
_entity.type
_entity.pdbx_description
1 polymer ?
#
loop_
_entity_poly.entity_id
_entity_poly.type
_entity_poly.pdbx_seq_one_letter_code
_entity_poly.pdbx_strand_id
1 'polypeptide(L)'
;VDISQDLLRYGKRDNSKAAENAKARIREMVLGAIGAENARVFDCFAGEGAMYRAVWHQAAGYIGCDKQFYPHDDRAAYVADNRRVLRAIDLSQFTIFDCDHWGSPWEQLYLIAVRRPLAPGDRMGLVITEGTGLKMNMGGTSKALAKLARIKHHMPGMGAARNDIIERALRRICEIMHASIERRWQADGDKGSRVTYMGLVLLGETVPKQDEG
;
A
#
# COMPACT_ATOMS: atom_id res chain seq x y z
N VAL A 1 -7.69 36.97 -5.10
CA VAL A 1 -8.28 35.65 -5.38
C VAL A 1 -8.18 34.89 -4.07
N ASP A 2 -9.32 34.63 -3.45
CA ASP A 2 -9.40 34.00 -2.13
C ASP A 2 -9.17 32.48 -2.28
N ILE A 3 -7.95 32.04 -1.97
CA ILE A 3 -7.51 30.62 -2.06
C ILE A 3 -8.15 29.77 -0.95
N SER A 4 -8.82 30.38 0.04
CA SER A 4 -9.38 29.66 1.19
C SER A 4 -10.61 28.81 0.88
N GLN A 5 -11.34 29.11 -0.19
CA GLN A 5 -12.57 28.40 -0.55
C GLN A 5 -12.35 27.17 -1.42
N ASP A 6 -11.24 27.06 -2.15
CA ASP A 6 -10.94 25.87 -2.98
C ASP A 6 -10.40 24.67 -2.16
N LEU A 7 -9.83 24.94 -0.99
CA LEU A 7 -9.36 23.87 -0.08
C LEU A 7 -10.52 23.13 0.62
N LEU A 8 -11.72 23.72 0.68
CA LEU A 8 -12.91 23.10 1.30
C LEU A 8 -13.66 22.13 0.39
N ARG A 9 -13.30 22.04 -0.90
CA ARG A 9 -13.93 21.13 -1.87
C ARG A 9 -13.34 19.72 -1.95
N TYR A 10 -12.17 19.50 -1.35
CA TYR A 10 -11.62 18.14 -1.23
C TYR A 10 -12.22 17.47 0.00
N GLY A 11 -13.14 16.57 -0.28
CA GLY A 11 -14.05 15.83 0.56
C GLY A 11 -13.65 15.65 2.03
N LYS A 12 -14.65 15.72 2.92
CA LYS A 12 -14.53 15.30 4.32
C LYS A 12 -13.66 14.06 4.38
N ARG A 13 -12.49 14.17 5.02
CA ARG A 13 -11.68 13.01 5.41
C ARG A 13 -12.61 12.12 6.21
N ASP A 14 -12.87 10.92 5.73
CA ASP A 14 -13.63 9.91 6.48
C ASP A 14 -12.67 9.30 7.52
N ASN A 15 -12.23 10.16 8.44
CA ASN A 15 -11.41 9.81 9.58
C ASN A 15 -12.36 9.39 10.72
N SER A 16 -13.22 8.41 10.47
CA SER A 16 -13.91 7.80 11.58
C SER A 16 -12.86 7.16 12.49
N LYS A 17 -12.99 7.33 13.81
CA LYS A 17 -12.09 6.71 14.78
C LYS A 17 -11.97 5.18 14.56
N ALA A 18 -13.02 4.55 14.06
CA ALA A 18 -13.04 3.14 13.70
C ALA A 18 -12.08 2.83 12.53
N ALA A 19 -12.06 3.68 11.49
CA ALA A 19 -11.15 3.53 10.36
C ALA A 19 -9.69 3.74 10.77
N GLU A 20 -9.41 4.74 11.60
CA GLU A 20 -8.06 4.99 12.14
C GLU A 20 -7.58 3.82 13.00
N ASN A 21 -8.43 3.27 13.87
CA ASN A 21 -8.11 2.10 14.68
C ASN A 21 -7.85 0.86 13.80
N ALA A 22 -8.65 0.64 12.76
CA ALA A 22 -8.43 -0.47 11.83
C ALA A 22 -7.10 -0.33 11.09
N LYS A 23 -6.76 0.88 10.62
CA LYS A 23 -5.49 1.19 9.98
C LYS A 23 -4.30 0.94 10.92
N ALA A 24 -4.36 1.44 12.16
CA ALA A 24 -3.32 1.24 13.15
C ALA A 24 -3.12 -0.25 13.45
N ARG A 25 -4.21 -0.98 13.73
CA ARG A 25 -4.17 -2.41 14.04
C ARG A 25 -3.53 -3.25 12.92
N ILE A 26 -3.84 -2.97 11.65
CA ILE A 26 -3.20 -3.67 10.52
C ILE A 26 -1.69 -3.43 10.50
N ARG A 27 -1.24 -2.21 10.78
CA ARG A 27 0.18 -1.86 10.84
C ARG A 27 0.89 -2.50 12.01
N GLU A 28 0.27 -2.54 13.19
CA GLU A 28 0.78 -3.24 14.37
C GLU A 28 1.01 -4.72 14.09
N MET A 29 0.06 -5.38 13.39
CA MET A 29 0.18 -6.79 13.01
C MET A 29 1.35 -7.02 12.04
N VAL A 30 1.53 -6.14 11.05
CA VAL A 30 2.66 -6.22 10.11
C VAL A 30 3.97 -5.93 10.83
N LEU A 31 4.03 -4.90 11.68
CA LEU A 31 5.21 -4.55 12.47
C LEU A 31 5.63 -5.70 13.39
N GLY A 32 4.68 -6.26 14.13
CA GLY A 32 4.95 -7.40 15.02
C GLY A 32 5.40 -8.66 14.28
N ALA A 33 4.94 -8.87 13.05
CA ALA A 33 5.34 -10.02 12.25
C ALA A 33 6.74 -9.88 11.64
N ILE A 34 7.17 -8.66 11.28
CA ILE A 34 8.52 -8.37 10.76
C ILE A 34 9.52 -8.26 11.93
N GLY A 35 9.06 -7.80 13.11
CA GLY A 35 9.88 -7.41 14.25
C GLY A 35 10.26 -5.93 14.20
N ALA A 36 9.97 -5.18 15.25
CA ALA A 36 10.18 -3.73 15.27
C ALA A 36 11.65 -3.36 15.05
N GLU A 37 12.56 -4.16 15.60
CA GLU A 37 14.01 -4.01 15.48
C GLU A 37 14.56 -4.23 14.08
N ASN A 38 13.81 -4.96 13.23
CA ASN A 38 14.14 -5.23 11.84
C ASN A 38 13.32 -4.35 10.86
N ALA A 39 12.31 -3.65 11.37
CA ALA A 39 11.38 -2.90 10.56
C ALA A 39 12.01 -1.59 10.08
N ARG A 40 12.18 -1.46 8.77
CA ARG A 40 12.53 -0.23 8.07
C ARG A 40 11.39 0.12 7.12
N VAL A 41 10.64 1.16 7.47
CA VAL A 41 9.38 1.51 6.81
C VAL A 41 9.60 2.58 5.75
N PHE A 42 9.06 2.36 4.56
CA PHE A 42 8.82 3.40 3.58
C PHE A 42 7.30 3.65 3.47
N ASP A 43 6.87 4.82 3.93
CA ASP A 43 5.47 5.23 3.87
C ASP A 43 5.24 6.09 2.63
N CYS A 44 4.55 5.52 1.64
CA CYS A 44 4.31 6.15 0.35
C CYS A 44 3.36 7.36 0.42
N PHE A 45 2.58 7.49 1.50
CA PHE A 45 1.53 8.49 1.66
C PHE A 45 1.48 9.02 3.09
N ALA A 46 2.62 9.49 3.56
CA ALA A 46 2.88 9.80 4.96
C ALA A 46 1.95 10.87 5.58
N GLY A 47 1.39 11.77 4.75
CA GLY A 47 0.47 12.81 5.18
C GLY A 47 0.95 13.57 6.41
N GLU A 48 0.05 13.88 7.33
CA GLU A 48 0.36 14.55 8.60
C GLU A 48 1.01 13.66 9.66
N GLY A 49 1.35 12.41 9.32
CA GLY A 49 2.03 11.49 10.22
C GLY A 49 1.16 10.77 11.24
N ALA A 50 -0.12 10.68 11.01
CA ALA A 50 -1.02 9.99 11.96
C ALA A 50 -0.56 8.55 12.21
N MET A 51 -0.22 7.80 11.16
CA MET A 51 0.23 6.41 11.28
C MET A 51 1.66 6.30 11.81
N TYR A 52 2.52 7.29 11.54
CA TYR A 52 3.83 7.37 12.18
C TYR A 52 3.68 7.47 13.70
N ARG A 53 2.91 8.45 14.18
CA ARG A 53 2.69 8.65 15.61
C ARG A 53 1.95 7.48 16.28
N ALA A 54 1.06 6.82 15.57
CA ALA A 54 0.33 5.68 16.12
C ALA A 54 1.17 4.41 16.20
N VAL A 55 1.96 4.10 15.15
CA VAL A 55 2.61 2.78 15.01
C VAL A 55 4.08 2.87 14.58
N TRP A 56 4.38 3.57 13.47
CA TRP A 56 5.68 3.45 12.82
C TRP A 56 6.85 4.07 13.59
N HIS A 57 6.59 4.93 14.59
CA HIS A 57 7.63 5.43 15.51
C HIS A 57 8.36 4.32 16.29
N GLN A 58 7.77 3.12 16.35
CA GLN A 58 8.35 1.94 17.01
C GLN A 58 9.29 1.15 16.09
N ALA A 59 9.31 1.42 14.78
CA ALA A 59 10.18 0.74 13.84
C ALA A 59 11.63 1.23 13.98
N ALA A 60 12.60 0.36 13.67
CA ALA A 60 14.03 0.69 13.67
C ALA A 60 14.40 1.82 12.69
N GLY A 61 13.58 2.03 11.66
CA GLY A 61 13.76 3.13 10.72
C GLY A 61 12.45 3.48 10.01
N TYR A 62 12.30 4.77 9.69
CA TYR A 62 11.13 5.27 8.97
C TYR A 62 11.53 6.38 8.01
N ILE A 63 10.99 6.31 6.80
CA ILE A 63 11.02 7.40 5.82
C ILE A 63 9.63 7.56 5.22
N GLY A 64 9.05 8.75 5.38
CA GLY A 64 7.79 9.11 4.75
C GLY A 64 7.99 9.69 3.34
N CYS A 65 6.93 9.72 2.55
CA CYS A 65 6.85 10.45 1.31
C CYS A 65 5.47 11.07 1.16
N ASP A 66 5.41 12.37 0.90
CA ASP A 66 4.17 13.05 0.55
C ASP A 66 4.47 14.21 -0.40
N LYS A 67 3.49 14.62 -1.20
CA LYS A 67 3.62 15.79 -2.08
C LYS A 67 3.57 17.10 -1.32
N GLN A 68 2.95 17.08 -0.14
CA GLN A 68 2.80 18.26 0.71
C GLN A 68 3.84 18.23 1.83
N PHE A 69 4.39 19.40 2.14
CA PHE A 69 5.27 19.59 3.29
C PHE A 69 4.44 19.77 4.57
N TYR A 70 4.86 19.07 5.64
CA TYR A 70 4.26 19.16 6.97
C TYR A 70 5.31 19.62 7.99
N PRO A 71 5.33 20.90 8.40
CA PRO A 71 6.45 21.52 9.11
C PRO A 71 6.63 21.12 10.59
N HIS A 72 5.68 20.41 11.18
CA HIS A 72 5.69 20.08 12.61
C HIS A 72 6.00 18.60 12.87
N ASP A 73 6.78 18.00 12.01
CA ASP A 73 6.97 16.56 12.01
C ASP A 73 8.47 16.21 12.09
N ASP A 74 8.86 15.51 13.15
CA ASP A 74 10.24 15.04 13.36
C ASP A 74 10.65 13.87 12.45
N ARG A 75 9.75 13.43 11.57
CA ARG A 75 9.99 12.32 10.65
C ARG A 75 10.92 12.71 9.51
N ALA A 76 11.81 11.81 9.12
CA ALA A 76 12.43 11.91 7.82
C ALA A 76 11.38 11.72 6.71
N ALA A 77 11.26 12.67 5.79
CA ALA A 77 10.30 12.57 4.71
C ALA A 77 10.80 13.21 3.40
N TYR A 78 10.44 12.58 2.27
CA TYR A 78 10.55 13.19 0.95
C TYR A 78 9.31 14.04 0.66
N VAL A 79 9.51 15.30 0.30
CA VAL A 79 8.43 16.17 -0.22
C VAL A 79 8.43 16.04 -1.74
N ALA A 80 7.76 15.00 -2.25
CA ALA A 80 7.80 14.65 -3.66
C ALA A 80 6.64 13.71 -4.06
N ASP A 81 6.45 13.51 -5.36
CA ASP A 81 5.63 12.42 -5.87
C ASP A 81 6.29 11.07 -5.55
N ASN A 82 5.62 10.24 -4.76
CA ASN A 82 6.13 8.93 -4.33
C ASN A 82 6.55 8.01 -5.48
N ARG A 83 5.92 8.13 -6.65
CA ARG A 83 6.31 7.35 -7.85
C ARG A 83 7.69 7.73 -8.35
N ARG A 84 8.08 9.00 -8.22
CA ARG A 84 9.45 9.45 -8.56
C ARG A 84 10.44 8.94 -7.53
N VAL A 85 10.10 9.06 -6.24
CA VAL A 85 10.95 8.56 -5.16
C VAL A 85 11.15 7.05 -5.28
N LEU A 86 10.07 6.27 -5.42
CA LEU A 86 10.12 4.83 -5.60
C LEU A 86 10.94 4.39 -6.83
N ARG A 87 11.10 5.23 -7.86
CA ARG A 87 11.96 4.96 -9.02
C ARG A 87 13.43 5.33 -8.80
N ALA A 88 13.72 6.21 -7.84
CA ALA A 88 15.05 6.79 -7.68
C ALA A 88 15.87 6.17 -6.55
N ILE A 89 15.23 5.85 -5.42
CA ILE A 89 15.93 5.37 -4.23
C ILE A 89 16.19 3.86 -4.27
N ASP A 90 17.14 3.40 -3.46
CA ASP A 90 17.34 1.98 -3.20
C ASP A 90 16.21 1.46 -2.29
N LEU A 91 15.40 0.53 -2.82
CA LEU A 91 14.30 -0.08 -2.07
C LEU A 91 14.74 -1.28 -1.22
N SER A 92 15.95 -1.81 -1.41
CA SER A 92 16.44 -2.98 -0.67
C SER A 92 16.62 -2.70 0.82
N GLN A 93 16.80 -1.45 1.20
CA GLN A 93 16.94 -1.01 2.58
C GLN A 93 15.64 -1.07 3.40
N PHE A 94 14.48 -1.22 2.74
CA PHE A 94 13.19 -1.24 3.42
C PHE A 94 12.65 -2.66 3.53
N THR A 95 12.08 -2.95 4.70
CA THR A 95 11.42 -4.23 5.00
C THR A 95 9.91 -4.10 5.10
N ILE A 96 9.37 -2.87 5.13
CA ILE A 96 7.94 -2.60 5.12
C ILE A 96 7.64 -1.45 4.16
N PHE A 97 6.62 -1.62 3.32
CA PHE A 97 6.06 -0.54 2.49
C PHE A 97 4.62 -0.29 2.89
N ASP A 98 4.31 0.97 3.25
CA ASP A 98 2.95 1.42 3.58
C ASP A 98 2.37 2.20 2.39
N CYS A 99 1.33 1.67 1.78
CA CYS A 99 0.64 2.23 0.63
C CYS A 99 -0.80 2.66 1.00
N ASP A 100 -0.94 3.57 1.98
CA ASP A 100 -2.22 4.12 2.44
C ASP A 100 -2.75 5.21 1.49
N HIS A 101 -3.08 4.81 0.27
CA HIS A 101 -3.57 5.74 -0.75
C HIS A 101 -5.07 6.03 -0.59
N TRP A 102 -5.46 7.27 -0.82
CA TRP A 102 -6.86 7.68 -0.93
C TRP A 102 -7.53 7.18 -2.22
N GLY A 103 -7.48 5.91 -2.53
CA GLY A 103 -8.04 5.35 -3.75
C GLY A 103 -7.30 4.09 -4.18
N SER A 104 -6.40 4.20 -5.16
CA SER A 104 -5.73 3.04 -5.75
C SER A 104 -4.23 3.00 -5.48
N PRO A 105 -3.72 2.10 -4.65
CA PRO A 105 -2.28 1.97 -4.36
C PRO A 105 -1.51 1.15 -5.39
N TRP A 106 -2.17 0.63 -6.41
CA TRP A 106 -1.62 -0.42 -7.29
C TRP A 106 -0.46 0.02 -8.17
N GLU A 107 -0.34 1.32 -8.47
CA GLU A 107 0.82 1.84 -9.20
C GLU A 107 2.08 1.79 -8.33
N GLN A 108 1.96 2.17 -7.06
CA GLN A 108 3.04 2.10 -6.09
C GLN A 108 3.44 0.65 -5.83
N LEU A 109 2.47 -0.24 -5.60
CA LEU A 109 2.72 -1.67 -5.41
C LEU A 109 3.44 -2.29 -6.62
N TYR A 110 3.05 -1.93 -7.84
CA TYR A 110 3.74 -2.39 -9.04
C TYR A 110 5.20 -1.90 -9.09
N LEU A 111 5.45 -0.62 -8.78
CA LEU A 111 6.80 -0.05 -8.75
C LEU A 111 7.67 -0.74 -7.70
N ILE A 112 7.12 -0.98 -6.50
CA ILE A 112 7.80 -1.72 -5.44
C ILE A 112 8.13 -3.13 -5.92
N ALA A 113 7.15 -3.85 -6.46
CA ALA A 113 7.33 -5.23 -6.90
C ALA A 113 8.43 -5.39 -7.95
N VAL A 114 8.46 -4.52 -8.96
CA VAL A 114 9.47 -4.58 -10.03
C VAL A 114 10.87 -4.22 -9.51
N ARG A 115 10.98 -3.40 -8.49
CA ARG A 115 12.27 -2.88 -8.01
C ARG A 115 12.77 -3.53 -6.72
N ARG A 116 11.94 -4.33 -6.06
CA ARG A 116 12.29 -5.01 -4.81
C ARG A 116 11.89 -6.50 -4.89
N PRO A 117 12.47 -7.28 -5.84
CA PRO A 117 12.32 -8.73 -5.80
C PRO A 117 12.91 -9.27 -4.48
N LEU A 118 12.32 -10.32 -3.94
CA LEU A 118 12.76 -10.93 -2.70
C LEU A 118 13.72 -12.10 -2.99
N ALA A 119 14.80 -12.16 -2.23
CA ALA A 119 15.63 -13.36 -2.21
C ALA A 119 14.93 -14.48 -1.41
N PRO A 120 15.25 -15.76 -1.66
CA PRO A 120 14.70 -16.86 -0.89
C PRO A 120 14.92 -16.68 0.61
N GLY A 121 13.83 -16.73 1.38
CA GLY A 121 13.83 -16.52 2.83
C GLY A 121 13.71 -15.06 3.29
N ASP A 122 13.84 -14.07 2.39
CA ASP A 122 13.57 -12.66 2.70
C ASP A 122 12.11 -12.48 3.12
N ARG A 123 11.86 -11.65 4.13
CA ARG A 123 10.50 -11.28 4.56
C ARG A 123 10.27 -9.79 4.36
N MET A 124 9.09 -9.44 3.87
CA MET A 124 8.71 -8.05 3.63
C MET A 124 7.23 -7.81 3.98
N GLY A 125 6.97 -6.73 4.72
CA GLY A 125 5.63 -6.25 5.03
C GLY A 125 5.08 -5.35 3.92
N LEU A 126 3.80 -5.55 3.57
CA LEU A 126 3.03 -4.61 2.76
C LEU A 126 1.78 -4.18 3.53
N VAL A 127 1.55 -2.89 3.62
CA VAL A 127 0.28 -2.32 4.09
C VAL A 127 -0.40 -1.63 2.92
N ILE A 128 -1.67 -1.95 2.70
CA ILE A 128 -2.42 -1.55 1.52
C ILE A 128 -3.78 -1.00 1.94
N THR A 129 -4.08 0.22 1.52
CA THR A 129 -5.44 0.77 1.58
C THR A 129 -6.04 0.78 0.18
N GLU A 130 -7.01 -0.10 -0.05
CA GLU A 130 -7.69 -0.26 -1.33
C GLU A 130 -9.05 0.47 -1.29
N GLY A 131 -9.10 1.66 -1.89
CA GLY A 131 -10.27 2.56 -1.90
C GLY A 131 -11.04 2.61 -3.22
N THR A 132 -10.81 1.69 -4.17
CA THR A 132 -11.48 1.76 -5.48
C THR A 132 -12.88 1.13 -5.51
N GLY A 133 -13.41 0.66 -4.37
CA GLY A 133 -14.70 -0.03 -4.32
C GLY A 133 -15.85 0.74 -4.97
N LEU A 134 -15.99 2.04 -4.70
CA LEU A 134 -17.02 2.86 -5.34
C LEU A 134 -16.87 2.91 -6.87
N LYS A 135 -15.64 3.10 -7.35
CA LYS A 135 -15.34 3.13 -8.78
C LYS A 135 -15.62 1.78 -9.45
N MET A 136 -15.32 0.67 -8.76
CA MET A 136 -15.64 -0.67 -9.27
C MET A 136 -17.13 -0.93 -9.34
N ASN A 137 -17.92 -0.43 -8.39
CA ASN A 137 -19.38 -0.51 -8.43
C ASN A 137 -19.96 0.24 -9.66
N MET A 138 -19.25 1.26 -10.14
CA MET A 138 -19.56 2.00 -11.38
C MET A 138 -18.93 1.36 -12.64
N GLY A 139 -18.40 0.15 -12.53
CA GLY A 139 -17.80 -0.58 -13.64
C GLY A 139 -16.40 -0.14 -14.05
N GLY A 140 -15.67 0.60 -13.20
CA GLY A 140 -14.33 1.08 -13.51
C GLY A 140 -13.28 0.74 -12.43
N THR A 141 -12.01 0.75 -12.80
CA THR A 141 -10.89 0.62 -11.85
C THR A 141 -9.68 1.45 -12.30
N SER A 142 -8.57 1.41 -11.54
CA SER A 142 -7.33 2.03 -11.98
C SER A 142 -6.67 1.23 -13.11
N LYS A 143 -5.95 1.91 -14.00
CA LYS A 143 -5.20 1.25 -15.07
C LYS A 143 -4.16 0.27 -14.51
N ALA A 144 -3.52 0.60 -13.39
CA ALA A 144 -2.54 -0.26 -12.75
C ALA A 144 -3.16 -1.56 -12.23
N LEU A 145 -4.29 -1.47 -11.51
CA LEU A 145 -5.02 -2.66 -11.05
C LEU A 145 -5.50 -3.51 -12.22
N ALA A 146 -6.09 -2.89 -13.25
CA ALA A 146 -6.55 -3.60 -14.43
C ALA A 146 -5.42 -4.38 -15.12
N LYS A 147 -4.24 -3.77 -15.26
CA LYS A 147 -3.04 -4.40 -15.83
C LYS A 147 -2.57 -5.58 -14.98
N LEU A 148 -2.47 -5.40 -13.67
CA LEU A 148 -2.04 -6.46 -12.74
C LEU A 148 -3.02 -7.64 -12.74
N ALA A 149 -4.33 -7.37 -12.68
CA ALA A 149 -5.37 -8.39 -12.69
C ALA A 149 -5.65 -8.98 -14.09
N ARG A 150 -5.02 -8.44 -15.16
CA ARG A 150 -5.24 -8.84 -16.57
C ARG A 150 -6.70 -8.73 -17.00
N ILE A 151 -7.32 -7.58 -16.71
CA ILE A 151 -8.70 -7.26 -17.08
C ILE A 151 -8.78 -5.92 -17.83
N LYS A 152 -9.93 -5.63 -18.42
CA LYS A 152 -10.23 -4.29 -18.94
C LYS A 152 -10.46 -3.34 -17.76
N HIS A 153 -10.03 -2.07 -17.86
CA HIS A 153 -10.20 -1.10 -16.78
C HIS A 153 -11.63 -0.54 -16.67
N HIS A 154 -12.50 -0.87 -17.64
CA HIS A 154 -13.93 -0.66 -17.61
C HIS A 154 -14.63 -1.92 -18.09
N MET A 155 -15.52 -2.46 -17.28
CA MET A 155 -16.40 -3.59 -17.61
C MET A 155 -17.56 -3.68 -16.62
N PRO A 156 -18.73 -4.18 -17.02
CA PRO A 156 -19.83 -4.45 -16.10
C PRO A 156 -19.44 -5.46 -15.03
N GLY A 157 -20.06 -5.37 -13.85
CA GLY A 157 -19.91 -6.37 -12.80
C GLY A 157 -18.62 -6.31 -11.98
N MET A 158 -17.76 -5.28 -12.19
CA MET A 158 -16.50 -5.16 -11.43
C MET A 158 -16.70 -5.12 -9.92
N GLY A 159 -17.79 -4.48 -9.44
CA GLY A 159 -18.08 -4.42 -8.01
C GLY A 159 -18.30 -5.81 -7.40
N ALA A 160 -19.05 -6.66 -8.08
CA ALA A 160 -19.26 -8.05 -7.66
C ALA A 160 -17.98 -8.89 -7.74
N ALA A 161 -17.12 -8.62 -8.72
CA ALA A 161 -15.85 -9.32 -8.92
C ALA A 161 -14.66 -8.68 -8.15
N ARG A 162 -14.90 -7.69 -7.30
CA ARG A 162 -13.84 -6.88 -6.65
C ARG A 162 -12.78 -7.73 -5.96
N ASN A 163 -13.21 -8.67 -5.13
CA ASN A 163 -12.26 -9.49 -4.37
C ASN A 163 -11.40 -10.35 -5.31
N ASP A 164 -11.99 -10.99 -6.32
CA ASP A 164 -11.26 -11.77 -7.31
C ASP A 164 -10.25 -10.92 -8.10
N ILE A 165 -10.64 -9.69 -8.46
CA ILE A 165 -9.74 -8.74 -9.14
C ILE A 165 -8.54 -8.39 -8.24
N ILE A 166 -8.78 -8.11 -6.97
CA ILE A 166 -7.72 -7.82 -5.98
C ILE A 166 -6.80 -9.03 -5.80
N GLU A 167 -7.37 -10.23 -5.65
CA GLU A 167 -6.59 -11.47 -5.49
C GLU A 167 -5.69 -11.76 -6.70
N ARG A 168 -6.19 -11.55 -7.92
CA ARG A 168 -5.37 -11.69 -9.15
C ARG A 168 -4.23 -10.69 -9.16
N ALA A 169 -4.48 -9.44 -8.76
CA ALA A 169 -3.46 -8.41 -8.71
C ALA A 169 -2.40 -8.73 -7.64
N LEU A 170 -2.79 -9.17 -6.46
CA LEU A 170 -1.87 -9.59 -5.39
C LEU A 170 -1.01 -10.79 -5.83
N ARG A 171 -1.63 -11.79 -6.45
CA ARG A 171 -0.88 -12.93 -7.02
C ARG A 171 0.17 -12.45 -8.02
N ARG A 172 -0.20 -11.50 -8.90
CA ARG A 172 0.75 -10.94 -9.87
C ARG A 172 1.88 -10.16 -9.22
N ILE A 173 1.63 -9.43 -8.14
CA ILE A 173 2.66 -8.78 -7.33
C ILE A 173 3.62 -9.82 -6.75
N CYS A 174 3.10 -10.87 -6.15
CA CYS A 174 3.91 -11.97 -5.61
C CYS A 174 4.77 -12.66 -6.68
N GLU A 175 4.20 -12.94 -7.86
CA GLU A 175 4.96 -13.50 -8.99
C GLU A 175 6.13 -12.59 -9.41
N ILE A 176 5.91 -11.28 -9.52
CA ILE A 176 6.95 -10.30 -9.90
C ILE A 176 8.05 -10.23 -8.83
N MET A 177 7.68 -10.36 -7.56
CA MET A 177 8.60 -10.29 -6.42
C MET A 177 9.30 -11.62 -6.12
N HIS A 178 8.96 -12.71 -6.79
CA HIS A 178 9.41 -14.07 -6.46
C HIS A 178 9.06 -14.43 -5.02
N ALA A 179 7.79 -14.24 -4.62
CA ALA A 179 7.35 -14.38 -3.25
C ALA A 179 5.97 -15.05 -3.15
N SER A 180 5.66 -15.56 -1.95
CA SER A 180 4.33 -15.95 -1.54
C SER A 180 3.82 -15.10 -0.39
N ILE A 181 2.51 -15.14 -0.12
CA ILE A 181 1.91 -14.49 1.04
C ILE A 181 2.01 -15.46 2.23
N GLU A 182 2.90 -15.16 3.18
CA GLU A 182 3.07 -15.93 4.42
C GLU A 182 1.94 -15.63 5.42
N ARG A 183 1.59 -14.34 5.57
CA ARG A 183 0.52 -13.88 6.47
C ARG A 183 -0.31 -12.81 5.82
N ARG A 184 -1.59 -12.77 6.18
CA ARG A 184 -2.54 -11.76 5.73
C ARG A 184 -3.51 -11.38 6.81
N TRP A 185 -3.76 -10.09 6.93
CA TRP A 185 -4.83 -9.50 7.75
C TRP A 185 -5.64 -8.55 6.88
N GLN A 186 -6.91 -8.44 7.20
CA GLN A 186 -7.82 -7.57 6.47
C GLN A 186 -8.85 -6.98 7.42
N ALA A 187 -9.22 -5.73 7.17
CA ALA A 187 -10.31 -5.05 7.83
C ALA A 187 -11.04 -4.16 6.81
N ASP A 188 -12.35 -4.04 6.95
CA ASP A 188 -13.14 -3.12 6.13
C ASP A 188 -13.21 -1.75 6.80
N GLY A 189 -13.16 -0.69 6.00
CA GLY A 189 -13.07 0.68 6.48
C GLY A 189 -14.39 1.26 7.01
N ASP A 190 -15.53 0.87 6.43
CA ASP A 190 -16.86 1.35 6.83
C ASP A 190 -17.98 0.38 6.42
N LYS A 191 -19.22 0.73 6.82
CA LYS A 191 -20.44 0.04 6.40
C LYS A 191 -20.66 0.25 4.89
N GLY A 192 -20.34 -0.78 4.10
CA GLY A 192 -20.51 -0.79 2.65
C GLY A 192 -19.27 -1.18 1.86
N SER A 193 -18.21 -1.61 2.52
CA SER A 193 -16.98 -2.20 1.92
C SER A 193 -16.38 -1.39 0.76
N ARG A 194 -16.40 -0.05 0.87
CA ARG A 194 -15.81 0.85 -0.15
C ARG A 194 -14.30 0.89 -0.05
N VAL A 195 -13.77 0.70 1.16
CA VAL A 195 -12.34 0.71 1.48
C VAL A 195 -12.00 -0.57 2.20
N THR A 196 -10.91 -1.21 1.80
CA THR A 196 -10.35 -2.38 2.48
C THR A 196 -8.93 -2.07 2.90
N TYR A 197 -8.61 -2.31 4.16
CA TYR A 197 -7.27 -2.26 4.71
C TYR A 197 -6.69 -3.67 4.73
N MET A 198 -5.49 -3.84 4.19
CA MET A 198 -4.79 -5.13 4.15
C MET A 198 -3.38 -4.98 4.69
N GLY A 199 -2.96 -5.95 5.50
CA GLY A 199 -1.57 -6.16 5.89
C GLY A 199 -1.12 -7.51 5.37
N LEU A 200 0.03 -7.55 4.72
CA LEU A 200 0.62 -8.77 4.19
C LEU A 200 2.04 -8.91 4.71
N VAL A 201 2.47 -10.14 4.96
CA VAL A 201 3.88 -10.50 5.02
C VAL A 201 4.17 -11.41 3.85
N LEU A 202 5.10 -11.00 3.01
CA LEU A 202 5.60 -11.75 1.88
C LEU A 202 6.87 -12.50 2.28
N LEU A 203 7.00 -13.73 1.81
CA LEU A 203 8.19 -14.56 1.94
C LEU A 203 8.77 -14.82 0.56
N GLY A 204 10.06 -14.51 0.37
CA GLY A 204 10.78 -14.78 -0.86
C GLY A 204 10.94 -16.28 -1.12
N GLU A 205 10.70 -16.69 -2.34
CA GLU A 205 10.72 -18.09 -2.78
C GLU A 205 11.91 -18.38 -3.69
N THR A 206 12.33 -19.62 -3.71
CA THR A 206 13.31 -20.09 -4.68
C THR A 206 12.66 -20.11 -6.06
N VAL A 207 13.23 -19.35 -6.99
CA VAL A 207 12.81 -19.43 -8.41
C VAL A 207 13.26 -20.79 -8.95
N PRO A 208 12.34 -21.65 -9.42
CA PRO A 208 12.75 -22.86 -10.10
C PRO A 208 13.69 -22.52 -11.25
N LYS A 209 14.85 -23.16 -11.30
CA LYS A 209 15.70 -23.05 -12.51
C LYS A 209 14.83 -23.52 -13.67
N GLN A 210 14.63 -22.67 -14.67
CA GLN A 210 14.12 -23.12 -15.96
C GLN A 210 15.19 -24.07 -16.50
N ASP A 211 14.84 -25.35 -16.60
CA ASP A 211 15.69 -26.30 -17.29
C ASP A 211 15.90 -25.75 -18.70
N GLU A 212 17.14 -25.38 -19.00
CA GLU A 212 17.57 -25.04 -20.35
C GLU A 212 17.43 -26.29 -21.19
N GLY A 213 16.27 -26.44 -21.84
CA GLY A 213 15.97 -27.51 -22.79
C GLY A 213 16.39 -27.10 -24.19
#